data_17929a1f4c63f96989cef5d4b76cbecf
#
_entry.id   17929a1f4c63f96989cef5d4b76cbecf
#
_cell.length_a   1.000
_cell.length_b   1.000
_cell.length_c   1.000
_cell.angle_alpha   90.00
_cell.angle_beta   90.00
_cell.angle_gamma   90.00
#
_symmetry.space_group_name_H-M   'P 1'
#
loop_
_entity.id
_entity.type
_entity.pdbx_description
1 polymer ?
#
loop_
_entity_poly.entity_id
_entity_poly.type
_entity_poly.pdbx_seq_one_letter_code
_entity_poly.pdbx_strand_id
1 'polypeptide(L)'
;MKEFDYIIIGGGCSGLSLAYELEINNKLKNKSLAIIEPRTDYKRDKTWSFWKTINHNFEDCVIKNWNNFSINISSKSHELKTKNFPYQTVNSDLFYKKINNELSKNKNIYLFKNVNEINTKDALIFNSAPESNANKSKLWQHFQGVEIETE
;
A
#
# COMPACT_ATOMS: atom_id res chain seq x y z
N MET A 1 18.00 18.47 -13.59
CA MET A 1 17.25 17.50 -12.78
C MET A 1 16.97 16.29 -13.67
N LYS A 2 16.95 15.09 -13.12
CA LYS A 2 16.70 13.86 -13.89
C LYS A 2 15.23 13.77 -14.30
N GLU A 3 14.97 13.32 -15.51
CA GLU A 3 13.63 13.08 -16.07
C GLU A 3 13.23 11.61 -15.89
N PHE A 4 11.94 11.36 -15.73
CA PHE A 4 11.38 10.04 -15.52
C PHE A 4 10.15 9.82 -16.39
N ASP A 5 9.93 8.57 -16.81
CA ASP A 5 8.70 8.19 -17.51
C ASP A 5 7.51 8.12 -16.55
N TYR A 6 7.76 7.61 -15.34
CA TYR A 6 6.75 7.44 -14.29
C TYR A 6 7.21 8.06 -12.99
N ILE A 7 6.30 8.69 -12.27
CA ILE A 7 6.51 9.23 -10.93
C ILE A 7 5.38 8.75 -10.02
N ILE A 8 5.73 8.14 -8.89
CA ILE A 8 4.79 7.77 -7.83
C ILE A 8 5.07 8.66 -6.63
N ILE A 9 4.10 9.45 -6.22
CA ILE A 9 4.16 10.27 -5.00
C ILE A 9 3.47 9.50 -3.88
N GLY A 10 4.25 9.13 -2.87
CA GLY A 10 3.81 8.32 -1.73
C GLY A 10 4.28 6.86 -1.84
N GLY A 11 5.18 6.47 -0.94
CA GLY A 11 5.70 5.09 -0.79
C GLY A 11 4.92 4.27 0.24
N GLY A 12 3.62 4.48 0.35
CA GLY A 12 2.71 3.66 1.16
C GLY A 12 2.23 2.41 0.43
N CYS A 13 1.22 1.74 0.99
CA CYS A 13 0.65 0.50 0.43
C CYS A 13 0.27 0.67 -1.05
N SER A 14 -0.46 1.72 -1.39
CA SER A 14 -0.96 1.96 -2.74
C SER A 14 0.17 2.24 -3.74
N GLY A 15 1.06 3.19 -3.42
CA GLY A 15 2.16 3.55 -4.33
C GLY A 15 3.15 2.42 -4.54
N LEU A 16 3.52 1.71 -3.48
CA LEU A 16 4.43 0.57 -3.58
C LEU A 16 3.80 -0.64 -4.27
N SER A 17 2.50 -0.90 -4.08
CA SER A 17 1.80 -1.94 -4.83
C SER A 17 1.79 -1.63 -6.32
N LEU A 18 1.54 -0.37 -6.70
CA LEU A 18 1.60 0.04 -8.11
C LEU A 18 3.00 -0.14 -8.69
N ALA A 19 4.04 0.29 -7.98
CA ALA A 19 5.42 0.11 -8.42
C ALA A 19 5.76 -1.37 -8.64
N TYR A 20 5.36 -2.22 -7.69
CA TYR A 20 5.56 -3.66 -7.77
C TYR A 20 4.85 -4.27 -8.98
N GLU A 21 3.56 -3.93 -9.18
CA GLU A 21 2.79 -4.42 -10.33
C GLU A 21 3.35 -3.95 -11.67
N LEU A 22 3.84 -2.72 -11.75
CA LEU A 22 4.50 -2.21 -12.95
C LEU A 22 5.75 -3.03 -13.28
N GLU A 23 6.55 -3.36 -12.25
CA GLU A 23 7.80 -4.12 -12.44
C GLU A 23 7.52 -5.56 -12.86
N ILE A 24 6.73 -6.32 -12.09
CA ILE A 24 6.50 -7.75 -12.36
C ILE A 24 5.74 -8.00 -13.68
N ASN A 25 4.99 -7.01 -14.16
CA ASN A 25 4.30 -7.07 -15.45
C ASN A 25 5.14 -6.46 -16.60
N ASN A 26 6.45 -6.25 -16.39
CA ASN A 26 7.38 -5.71 -17.39
C ASN A 26 6.98 -4.35 -17.98
N LYS A 27 6.19 -3.55 -17.25
CA LYS A 27 5.76 -2.20 -17.68
C LYS A 27 6.88 -1.17 -17.54
N LEU A 28 7.93 -1.49 -16.78
CA LEU A 28 9.14 -0.67 -16.62
C LEU A 28 10.26 -1.07 -17.58
N LYS A 29 10.03 -1.96 -18.54
CA LYS A 29 11.01 -2.30 -19.57
C LYS A 29 11.34 -1.04 -20.39
N ASN A 30 12.62 -0.63 -20.37
CA ASN A 30 13.10 0.61 -21.01
C ASN A 30 12.42 1.90 -20.50
N LYS A 31 11.87 1.87 -19.30
CA LYS A 31 11.23 2.98 -18.63
C LYS A 31 11.87 3.24 -17.28
N SER A 32 11.84 4.49 -16.86
CA SER A 32 12.33 4.92 -15.56
C SER A 32 11.20 5.27 -14.62
N LEU A 33 11.35 4.89 -13.34
CA LEU A 33 10.39 5.17 -12.28
C LEU A 33 11.05 5.94 -11.16
N ALA A 34 10.47 7.06 -10.74
CA ALA A 34 10.77 7.73 -9.49
C ALA A 34 9.67 7.45 -8.47
N ILE A 35 10.05 7.03 -7.26
CA ILE A 35 9.16 6.92 -6.11
C ILE A 35 9.58 7.99 -5.11
N ILE A 36 8.63 8.84 -4.71
CA ILE A 36 8.88 9.96 -3.80
C ILE A 36 8.24 9.61 -2.46
N GLU A 37 9.08 9.37 -1.46
CA GLU A 37 8.64 9.05 -0.10
C GLU A 37 9.63 9.66 0.92
N PRO A 38 9.17 10.59 1.76
CA PRO A 38 10.03 11.21 2.76
C PRO A 38 10.49 10.27 3.88
N ARG A 39 9.76 9.17 4.14
CA ARG A 39 10.14 8.19 5.16
C ARG A 39 11.37 7.41 4.72
N THR A 40 12.27 7.20 5.64
CA THR A 40 13.49 6.40 5.42
C THR A 40 13.42 5.03 6.08
N ASP A 41 12.49 4.85 7.01
CA ASP A 41 12.35 3.64 7.80
C ASP A 41 10.96 3.04 7.61
N TYR A 42 10.93 1.81 7.16
CA TYR A 42 9.72 1.01 6.92
C TYR A 42 9.75 -0.18 7.88
N LYS A 43 9.23 0.04 9.07
CA LYS A 43 8.99 -1.02 10.04
C LYS A 43 7.53 -1.41 10.03
N ARG A 44 7.13 -2.28 10.93
CA ARG A 44 5.74 -2.65 11.20
C ARG A 44 4.96 -1.43 11.73
N ASP A 45 4.83 -0.39 10.88
CA ASP A 45 4.23 0.90 11.21
C ASP A 45 2.75 0.98 10.83
N LYS A 46 2.26 0.02 10.05
CA LYS A 46 0.89 -0.03 9.53
C LYS A 46 0.32 -1.44 9.59
N THR A 47 -0.98 -1.50 9.81
CA THR A 47 -1.78 -2.71 9.66
C THR A 47 -2.79 -2.47 8.55
N TRP A 48 -2.73 -3.28 7.51
CA TRP A 48 -3.68 -3.21 6.41
C TRP A 48 -4.56 -4.42 6.42
N SER A 49 -5.88 -4.16 6.43
CA SER A 49 -6.87 -5.23 6.39
C SER A 49 -7.93 -4.91 5.34
N PHE A 50 -8.33 -5.94 4.60
CA PHE A 50 -9.29 -5.81 3.51
C PHE A 50 -9.99 -7.13 3.21
N TRP A 51 -11.10 -7.05 2.46
CA TRP A 51 -11.80 -8.23 1.95
C TRP A 51 -11.06 -8.80 0.74
N LYS A 52 -10.69 -10.08 0.80
CA LYS A 52 -10.13 -10.77 -0.36
C LYS A 52 -11.24 -11.07 -1.36
N THR A 53 -11.35 -10.26 -2.38
CA THR A 53 -12.31 -10.48 -3.47
C THR A 53 -11.69 -11.19 -4.68
N ILE A 54 -10.36 -11.06 -4.84
CA ILE A 54 -9.55 -11.69 -5.89
C ILE A 54 -8.23 -12.18 -5.29
N ASN A 55 -7.52 -13.03 -6.01
CA ASN A 55 -6.14 -13.36 -5.66
C ASN A 55 -5.24 -12.15 -5.94
N HIS A 56 -4.23 -11.96 -5.10
CA HIS A 56 -3.29 -10.86 -5.23
C HIS A 56 -1.86 -11.31 -4.95
N ASN A 57 -0.88 -10.52 -5.40
CA ASN A 57 0.53 -10.88 -5.32
C ASN A 57 1.15 -10.80 -3.92
N PHE A 58 0.35 -10.46 -2.89
CA PHE A 58 0.78 -10.30 -1.49
C PHE A 58 0.20 -11.34 -0.55
N GLU A 59 -0.24 -12.49 -1.06
CA GLU A 59 -0.79 -13.60 -0.26
C GLU A 59 0.21 -14.11 0.79
N ASP A 60 1.49 -14.13 0.46
CA ASP A 60 2.60 -14.51 1.33
C ASP A 60 2.90 -13.48 2.43
N CYS A 61 2.31 -12.28 2.34
CA CYS A 61 2.38 -11.27 3.39
C CYS A 61 1.16 -11.30 4.33
N VAL A 62 0.17 -12.15 4.05
CA VAL A 62 -1.03 -12.27 4.89
C VAL A 62 -0.71 -13.04 6.16
N ILE A 63 -0.99 -12.43 7.31
CA ILE A 63 -0.77 -13.05 8.63
C ILE A 63 -2.04 -13.64 9.22
N LYS A 64 -3.21 -13.19 8.78
CA LYS A 64 -4.49 -13.67 9.31
C LYS A 64 -5.61 -13.54 8.29
N ASN A 65 -6.47 -14.55 8.30
CA ASN A 65 -7.73 -14.60 7.57
C ASN A 65 -8.88 -14.82 8.54
N TRP A 66 -9.93 -14.03 8.44
CA TRP A 66 -11.17 -14.22 9.19
C TRP A 66 -12.30 -14.54 8.21
N ASN A 67 -12.90 -15.70 8.38
CA ASN A 67 -14.09 -16.12 7.64
C ASN A 67 -15.38 -15.77 8.40
N ASN A 68 -15.26 -15.50 9.68
CA ASN A 68 -16.37 -15.15 10.56
C ASN A 68 -16.04 -13.82 11.26
N PHE A 69 -17.02 -12.95 11.34
CA PHE A 69 -16.92 -11.71 12.09
C PHE A 69 -18.31 -11.28 12.55
N SER A 70 -18.37 -10.42 13.55
CA SER A 70 -19.61 -9.83 14.04
C SER A 70 -19.62 -8.33 13.82
N ILE A 71 -20.79 -7.81 13.48
CA ILE A 71 -21.07 -6.38 13.49
C ILE A 71 -22.00 -6.10 14.66
N ASN A 72 -21.52 -5.30 15.60
CA ASN A 72 -22.24 -4.94 16.81
C ASN A 72 -22.68 -3.48 16.73
N ILE A 73 -23.94 -3.24 16.92
CA ILE A 73 -24.53 -1.93 17.14
C ILE A 73 -25.19 -1.92 18.51
N SER A 74 -25.55 -0.75 19.04
CA SER A 74 -26.01 -0.57 20.42
C SER A 74 -27.13 -1.53 20.87
N SER A 75 -27.97 -2.04 19.95
CA SER A 75 -29.12 -2.88 20.24
C SER A 75 -29.08 -4.27 19.59
N LYS A 76 -28.11 -4.55 18.71
CA LYS A 76 -28.09 -5.79 17.93
C LYS A 76 -26.66 -6.22 17.61
N SER A 77 -26.45 -7.53 17.55
CA SER A 77 -25.25 -8.16 17.04
C SER A 77 -25.61 -9.05 15.84
N HIS A 78 -24.84 -8.94 14.78
CA HIS A 78 -25.00 -9.75 13.58
C HIS A 78 -23.70 -10.52 13.34
N GLU A 79 -23.77 -11.84 13.39
CA GLU A 79 -22.68 -12.71 12.97
C GLU A 79 -22.76 -12.96 11.47
N LEU A 80 -21.63 -12.79 10.79
CA LEU A 80 -21.50 -12.97 9.36
C LEU A 80 -20.43 -14.02 9.06
N LYS A 81 -20.70 -14.84 8.05
CA LYS A 81 -19.77 -15.86 7.55
C LYS A 81 -19.45 -15.59 6.09
N THR A 82 -18.19 -15.43 5.78
CA THR A 82 -17.72 -15.07 4.42
C THR A 82 -16.76 -16.13 3.89
N LYS A 83 -17.30 -17.29 3.49
CA LYS A 83 -16.46 -18.38 2.96
C LYS A 83 -15.61 -17.96 1.77
N ASN A 84 -16.18 -17.17 0.86
CA ASN A 84 -15.57 -16.81 -0.42
C ASN A 84 -14.77 -15.50 -0.37
N PHE A 85 -14.99 -14.67 0.63
CA PHE A 85 -14.39 -13.34 0.77
C PHE A 85 -13.87 -13.15 2.20
N PRO A 86 -12.80 -13.87 2.60
CA PRO A 86 -12.25 -13.69 3.93
C PRO A 86 -11.75 -12.26 4.12
N TYR A 87 -11.87 -11.75 5.33
CA TYR A 87 -11.18 -10.53 5.73
C TYR A 87 -9.74 -10.87 6.06
N GLN A 88 -8.79 -10.22 5.38
CA GLN A 88 -7.36 -10.51 5.51
C GLN A 88 -6.64 -9.36 6.17
N THR A 89 -5.60 -9.69 6.94
CA THR A 89 -4.63 -8.72 7.44
C THR A 89 -3.25 -9.01 6.87
N VAL A 90 -2.62 -8.00 6.30
CA VAL A 90 -1.28 -8.03 5.74
C VAL A 90 -0.30 -7.43 6.73
N ASN A 91 0.83 -8.11 6.93
CA ASN A 91 1.96 -7.59 7.67
C ASN A 91 2.74 -6.59 6.82
N SER A 92 2.83 -5.34 7.28
CA SER A 92 3.50 -4.28 6.54
C SER A 92 5.00 -4.52 6.37
N ASP A 93 5.65 -5.14 7.35
CA ASP A 93 7.09 -5.44 7.27
C ASP A 93 7.39 -6.48 6.17
N LEU A 94 6.59 -7.56 6.10
CA LEU A 94 6.70 -8.56 5.02
C LEU A 94 6.42 -7.93 3.66
N PHE A 95 5.41 -7.09 3.57
CA PHE A 95 5.05 -6.37 2.37
C PHE A 95 6.19 -5.46 1.88
N TYR A 96 6.74 -4.64 2.76
CA TYR A 96 7.86 -3.77 2.41
C TYR A 96 9.09 -4.55 1.98
N LYS A 97 9.44 -5.62 2.70
CA LYS A 97 10.58 -6.49 2.35
C LYS A 97 10.41 -7.11 0.97
N LYS A 98 9.22 -7.65 0.69
CA LYS A 98 8.92 -8.25 -0.62
C LYS A 98 9.10 -7.25 -1.75
N ILE A 99 8.49 -6.07 -1.62
CA ILE A 99 8.56 -5.05 -2.65
C ILE A 99 9.99 -4.54 -2.83
N ASN A 100 10.68 -4.20 -1.74
CA ASN A 100 12.05 -3.71 -1.81
C ASN A 100 12.98 -4.73 -2.47
N ASN A 101 12.82 -6.02 -2.15
CA ASN A 101 13.59 -7.09 -2.79
C ASN A 101 13.34 -7.17 -4.30
N GLU A 102 12.14 -6.89 -4.78
CA GLU A 102 11.84 -6.89 -6.20
C GLU A 102 12.34 -5.62 -6.88
N LEU A 103 11.95 -4.46 -6.38
CA LEU A 103 12.28 -3.18 -7.00
C LEU A 103 13.78 -2.89 -7.04
N SER A 104 14.54 -3.35 -6.05
CA SER A 104 16.00 -3.15 -6.00
C SER A 104 16.77 -3.86 -7.13
N LYS A 105 16.18 -4.83 -7.81
CA LYS A 105 16.77 -5.51 -8.97
C LYS A 105 16.80 -4.64 -10.22
N ASN A 106 15.90 -3.67 -10.31
CA ASN A 106 15.79 -2.79 -11.47
C ASN A 106 16.51 -1.46 -11.24
N LYS A 107 17.61 -1.24 -11.97
CA LYS A 107 18.45 -0.02 -11.88
C LYS A 107 17.77 1.25 -12.39
N ASN A 108 16.60 1.13 -13.04
CA ASN A 108 15.83 2.25 -13.53
C ASN A 108 14.76 2.73 -12.54
N ILE A 109 14.72 2.16 -11.32
CA ILE A 109 13.84 2.59 -10.24
C ILE A 109 14.66 3.40 -9.23
N TYR A 110 14.17 4.58 -8.88
CA TYR A 110 14.85 5.54 -8.02
C TYR A 110 13.93 5.98 -6.88
N LEU A 111 14.52 6.10 -5.70
CA LEU A 111 13.82 6.60 -4.50
C LEU A 111 14.29 8.04 -4.20
N PHE A 112 13.35 8.93 -3.97
CA PHE A 112 13.60 10.33 -3.59
C PHE A 112 12.82 10.68 -2.33
N LYS A 113 13.34 11.62 -1.56
CA LYS A 113 12.65 12.14 -0.37
C LYS A 113 11.69 13.28 -0.71
N ASN A 114 12.02 14.04 -1.75
CA ASN A 114 11.27 15.24 -2.11
C ASN A 114 11.07 15.32 -3.62
N VAL A 115 9.89 15.79 -4.04
CA VAL A 115 9.55 16.01 -5.45
C VAL A 115 10.45 17.07 -6.11
N ASN A 116 11.00 18.01 -5.35
CA ASN A 116 11.90 19.04 -5.85
C ASN A 116 13.26 18.51 -6.32
N GLU A 117 13.57 17.25 -6.07
CA GLU A 117 14.82 16.63 -6.49
C GLU A 117 14.78 16.17 -7.95
N ILE A 118 13.60 16.13 -8.58
CA ILE A 118 13.39 15.61 -9.93
C ILE A 118 12.66 16.59 -10.84
N ASN A 119 12.76 16.35 -12.16
CA ASN A 119 11.93 17.03 -13.14
C ASN A 119 10.62 16.22 -13.33
N THR A 120 9.48 16.87 -13.13
CA THR A 120 8.14 16.23 -13.26
C THR A 120 7.51 16.45 -14.63
N LYS A 121 8.18 17.22 -15.51
CA LYS A 121 7.68 17.51 -16.85
C LYS A 121 7.64 16.22 -17.69
N ASP A 122 6.58 16.07 -18.46
CA ASP A 122 6.34 14.96 -19.38
C ASP A 122 6.26 13.56 -18.74
N ALA A 123 6.32 13.46 -17.39
CA ALA A 123 6.15 12.20 -16.66
C ALA A 123 4.69 11.87 -16.42
N LEU A 124 4.35 10.57 -16.42
CA LEU A 124 3.06 10.11 -15.92
C LEU A 124 3.12 10.02 -14.38
N ILE A 125 2.33 10.86 -13.70
CA ILE A 125 2.37 11.02 -12.25
C ILE A 125 1.19 10.30 -11.60
N PHE A 126 1.49 9.45 -10.62
CA PHE A 126 0.53 8.78 -9.74
C PHE A 126 0.68 9.34 -8.32
N ASN A 127 -0.34 10.04 -7.85
CA ASN A 127 -0.33 10.58 -6.49
C ASN A 127 -1.12 9.67 -5.54
N SER A 128 -0.42 9.00 -4.63
CA SER A 128 -0.99 8.17 -3.58
C SER A 128 -0.81 8.78 -2.18
N ALA A 129 -0.29 10.01 -2.10
CA ALA A 129 -0.20 10.76 -0.86
C ALA A 129 -1.54 11.48 -0.56
N PRO A 130 -1.91 11.63 0.73
CA PRO A 130 -3.08 12.42 1.09
C PRO A 130 -2.94 13.87 0.63
N GLU A 131 -4.00 14.42 0.05
CA GLU A 131 -4.00 15.83 -0.32
C GLU A 131 -4.10 16.74 0.92
N SER A 132 -3.47 17.93 0.86
CA SER A 132 -3.53 18.92 1.93
C SER A 132 -4.96 19.41 2.25
N ASN A 133 -5.90 19.22 1.33
CA ASN A 133 -7.32 19.57 1.46
C ASN A 133 -8.19 18.49 2.10
N ALA A 134 -7.61 17.40 2.62
CA ALA A 134 -8.35 16.34 3.31
C ALA A 134 -9.23 16.88 4.46
N ASN A 135 -8.86 18.01 5.07
CA ASN A 135 -9.66 18.68 6.10
C ASN A 135 -11.02 19.21 5.62
N LYS A 136 -11.28 19.24 4.31
CA LYS A 136 -12.58 19.62 3.71
C LYS A 136 -13.50 18.44 3.50
N SER A 137 -13.10 17.22 3.89
CA SER A 137 -13.92 16.02 3.79
C SER A 137 -15.18 16.16 4.65
N LYS A 138 -16.34 15.87 4.06
CA LYS A 138 -17.65 15.93 4.75
C LYS A 138 -17.91 14.72 5.65
N LEU A 139 -17.14 13.64 5.45
CA LEU A 139 -17.30 12.38 6.18
C LEU A 139 -15.92 11.87 6.61
N TRP A 140 -15.81 11.49 7.87
CA TRP A 140 -14.62 10.88 8.44
C TRP A 140 -14.94 9.49 8.94
N GLN A 141 -14.06 8.55 8.65
CA GLN A 141 -14.13 7.21 9.23
C GLN A 141 -13.00 7.09 10.27
N HIS A 142 -13.39 6.95 11.53
CA HIS A 142 -12.47 6.75 12.65
C HIS A 142 -12.39 5.27 12.97
N PHE A 143 -11.16 4.77 13.10
CA PHE A 143 -10.90 3.41 13.56
C PHE A 143 -10.14 3.45 14.86
N GLN A 144 -10.53 2.57 15.77
CA GLN A 144 -9.74 2.22 16.92
C GLN A 144 -9.60 0.70 16.93
N GLY A 145 -8.38 0.20 17.06
CA GLY A 145 -8.08 -1.22 17.14
C GLY A 145 -7.11 -1.49 18.27
N VAL A 146 -7.16 -2.72 18.76
CA VAL A 146 -6.20 -3.24 19.74
C VAL A 146 -5.59 -4.48 19.12
N GLU A 147 -4.27 -4.55 19.08
CA GLU A 147 -3.54 -5.76 18.73
C GLU A 147 -3.18 -6.47 20.04
N ILE A 148 -3.60 -7.72 20.16
CA ILE A 148 -3.34 -8.55 21.33
C ILE A 148 -2.45 -9.70 20.89
N GLU A 149 -1.32 -9.85 21.53
CA GLU A 149 -0.47 -11.02 21.42
C GLU A 149 -0.85 -11.99 22.54
N THR A 150 -1.22 -13.22 22.17
CA THR A 150 -1.54 -14.29 23.14
C THR A 150 -0.44 -15.32 23.13
N GLU A 151 -0.09 -15.81 24.32
CA GLU A 151 0.84 -16.93 24.51
C GLU A 151 0.29 -18.24 23.92
#